data_fce42b2e58507bf39cb17db985255e4b
#
_entry.id   fce42b2e58507bf39cb17db985255e4b
#
_cell.length_a   1.000
_cell.length_b   1.000
_cell.length_c   1.000
_cell.angle_alpha   90.00
_cell.angle_beta   90.00
_cell.angle_gamma   90.00
#
_symmetry.space_group_name_H-M   'P 1'
#
loop_
_entity.id
_entity.type
_entity.pdbx_description
1 polymer ?
#
loop_
_entity_poly.entity_id
_entity_poly.type
_entity_poly.pdbx_seq_one_letter_code
_entity_poly.pdbx_strand_id
1 'polypeptide(L)'
;MDSYFKPSQTAANETIPPRSGLAGWFGRPVFLEARSPFEIRTLRRHPLWDGEGIPDGRGRPVLVIPGFLASPTSADTLVAILTRAEWSASTAAVGRNSGPAYRGVHQSETDLLDLIDGHGQPVTIIGHSRGGQFARILAVRHPELVSQIITVGTPLLLKYPRFAPVRVPIEMLEITWRRGTFGPVYPDLEASIDQERFLPFPSQVDFVSIYSRSDGIVDWRASLDPAAQQVEVSASHTGLINSVSGVRAIADALDRQSGL
;
A
#
# COMPACT_ATOMS: atom_id res chain seq x y z
N MET A 1 16.34 32.00 -1.82
CA MET A 1 15.13 32.50 -1.14
C MET A 1 14.01 31.57 -1.49
N ASP A 2 13.95 30.45 -0.80
CA ASP A 2 13.11 29.31 -1.16
C ASP A 2 11.88 29.30 -0.27
N SER A 3 10.75 29.69 -0.86
CA SER A 3 9.44 29.47 -0.23
C SER A 3 9.07 27.99 -0.44
N TYR A 4 9.51 27.11 0.46
CA TYR A 4 9.02 25.74 0.53
C TYR A 4 7.52 25.79 0.78
N PHE A 5 6.77 25.34 -0.22
CA PHE A 5 5.35 25.07 -0.12
C PHE A 5 5.15 23.97 0.93
N LYS A 6 4.80 24.35 2.16
CA LYS A 6 4.24 23.42 3.14
C LYS A 6 2.79 23.17 2.72
N PRO A 7 2.41 22.00 2.18
CA PRO A 7 0.99 21.67 2.14
C PRO A 7 0.53 21.64 3.59
N SER A 8 -0.37 22.54 3.94
CA SER A 8 -0.86 22.62 5.31
C SER A 8 -1.53 21.28 5.64
N GLN A 9 -1.08 20.62 6.69
CA GLN A 9 -1.78 19.43 7.25
C GLN A 9 -3.26 19.73 7.55
N THR A 10 -3.62 21.00 7.64
CA THR A 10 -4.97 21.53 7.71
C THR A 10 -5.83 21.18 6.49
N ALA A 11 -5.31 21.30 5.27
CA ALA A 11 -6.13 21.04 4.06
C ALA A 11 -6.50 19.54 3.92
N ALA A 12 -5.59 18.63 4.23
CA ALA A 12 -5.88 17.19 4.24
C ALA A 12 -6.84 16.81 5.38
N ASN A 13 -6.81 17.57 6.49
CA ASN A 13 -7.71 17.36 7.62
C ASN A 13 -9.13 17.91 7.40
N GLU A 14 -9.29 18.95 6.60
CA GLU A 14 -10.59 19.58 6.33
C GLU A 14 -11.45 18.76 5.35
N THR A 15 -10.85 17.98 4.46
CA THR A 15 -11.57 17.13 3.49
C THR A 15 -12.16 15.86 4.09
N ILE A 16 -11.74 15.46 5.31
CA ILE A 16 -12.24 14.27 5.99
C ILE A 16 -12.85 14.70 7.33
N PRO A 17 -14.17 14.89 7.43
CA PRO A 17 -14.80 15.34 8.66
C PRO A 17 -14.54 14.35 9.82
N PRO A 18 -14.27 14.84 11.04
CA PRO A 18 -14.09 13.96 12.19
C PRO A 18 -15.41 13.21 12.49
N ARG A 19 -15.33 11.90 12.61
CA ARG A 19 -16.44 11.13 13.17
C ARG A 19 -16.46 11.38 14.68
N SER A 20 -17.34 12.27 15.14
CA SER A 20 -17.55 12.57 16.55
C SER A 20 -18.53 11.56 17.17
N GLY A 21 -18.22 11.11 18.40
CA GLY A 21 -19.11 10.31 19.24
C GLY A 21 -18.77 8.83 19.35
N LEU A 22 -19.43 8.13 20.29
CA LEU A 22 -19.31 6.68 20.52
C LEU A 22 -19.56 5.84 19.26
N ALA A 23 -20.41 6.31 18.34
CA ALA A 23 -20.61 5.70 17.02
C ALA A 23 -19.33 5.64 16.17
N GLY A 24 -18.37 6.54 16.38
CA GLY A 24 -17.04 6.48 15.76
C GLY A 24 -16.11 5.45 16.42
N TRP A 25 -16.40 5.07 17.67
CA TRP A 25 -15.62 4.09 18.44
C TRP A 25 -16.00 2.64 18.11
N PHE A 26 -17.30 2.40 17.89
CA PHE A 26 -17.87 1.08 17.56
C PHE A 26 -18.31 1.00 16.09
N GLY A 27 -17.72 1.86 15.26
CA GLY A 27 -18.14 1.98 13.87
C GLY A 27 -18.05 0.65 13.11
N ARG A 28 -19.10 0.38 12.35
CA ARG A 28 -19.34 -0.70 11.40
C ARG A 28 -18.11 -1.34 10.72
N PRO A 29 -17.00 -0.62 10.49
CA PRO A 29 -15.92 -1.13 9.63
C PRO A 29 -15.24 -2.37 10.17
N VAL A 30 -14.86 -2.44 11.46
CA VAL A 30 -14.03 -3.58 11.96
C VAL A 30 -14.76 -4.92 11.88
N PHE A 31 -16.08 -4.93 12.05
CA PHE A 31 -16.85 -6.17 11.86
C PHE A 31 -16.84 -6.66 10.40
N LEU A 32 -16.56 -5.78 9.46
CA LEU A 32 -16.44 -6.13 8.05
C LEU A 32 -15.16 -6.91 7.76
N GLU A 33 -14.14 -6.81 8.62
CA GLU A 33 -12.92 -7.61 8.51
C GLU A 33 -13.17 -9.10 8.82
N ALA A 34 -14.24 -9.45 9.54
CA ALA A 34 -14.64 -10.84 9.79
C ALA A 34 -14.97 -11.63 8.51
N ARG A 35 -15.18 -10.96 7.38
CA ARG A 35 -15.40 -11.61 6.08
C ARG A 35 -14.12 -12.03 5.36
N SER A 36 -12.95 -11.53 5.78
CA SER A 36 -11.67 -11.83 5.15
C SER A 36 -11.41 -13.34 4.94
N PRO A 37 -11.71 -14.26 5.89
CA PRO A 37 -11.56 -15.70 5.66
C PRO A 37 -12.47 -16.24 4.52
N PHE A 38 -13.64 -15.66 4.33
CA PHE A 38 -14.54 -16.03 3.24
C PHE A 38 -14.04 -15.50 1.89
N GLU A 39 -13.51 -14.29 1.88
CA GLU A 39 -12.96 -13.66 0.68
C GLU A 39 -11.79 -14.48 0.12
N ILE A 40 -10.83 -14.87 0.96
CA ILE A 40 -9.70 -15.71 0.55
C ILE A 40 -10.15 -17.13 0.14
N ARG A 41 -11.14 -17.70 0.85
CA ARG A 41 -11.70 -19.01 0.49
C ARG A 41 -12.37 -18.97 -0.88
N THR A 42 -13.08 -17.88 -1.19
CA THR A 42 -13.73 -17.68 -2.49
C THR A 42 -12.69 -17.50 -3.59
N LEU A 43 -11.65 -16.71 -3.35
CA LEU A 43 -10.55 -16.50 -4.28
C LEU A 43 -9.86 -17.83 -4.62
N ARG A 44 -9.59 -18.68 -3.63
CA ARG A 44 -8.95 -20.02 -3.83
C ARG A 44 -9.74 -20.97 -4.73
N ARG A 45 -11.01 -20.70 -4.99
CA ARG A 45 -11.89 -21.47 -5.87
C ARG A 45 -12.21 -20.77 -7.18
N HIS A 46 -11.70 -19.58 -7.36
CA HIS A 46 -11.92 -18.75 -8.53
C HIS A 46 -10.77 -18.93 -9.53
N PRO A 47 -11.01 -18.91 -10.85
CA PRO A 47 -9.97 -19.04 -11.87
C PRO A 47 -8.79 -18.07 -11.71
N LEU A 48 -9.01 -16.88 -11.18
CA LEU A 48 -7.94 -15.94 -10.82
C LEU A 48 -6.85 -16.55 -9.91
N TRP A 49 -7.20 -17.55 -9.08
CA TRP A 49 -6.22 -18.24 -8.23
C TRP A 49 -5.13 -18.92 -9.03
N ASP A 50 -5.50 -19.46 -10.18
CA ASP A 50 -4.60 -20.16 -11.10
C ASP A 50 -3.99 -19.21 -12.15
N GLY A 51 -4.21 -17.90 -12.02
CA GLY A 51 -3.69 -16.88 -12.91
C GLY A 51 -4.62 -16.58 -14.10
N GLU A 52 -5.75 -17.26 -14.24
CA GLU A 52 -6.68 -17.00 -15.34
C GLU A 52 -7.32 -15.62 -15.23
N GLY A 53 -7.24 -14.84 -16.32
CA GLY A 53 -7.76 -13.46 -16.35
C GLY A 53 -6.85 -12.45 -15.68
N ILE A 54 -5.60 -12.81 -15.35
CA ILE A 54 -4.50 -11.90 -15.08
C ILE A 54 -3.75 -11.68 -16.39
N PRO A 55 -3.36 -10.46 -16.75
CA PRO A 55 -2.55 -10.22 -17.96
C PRO A 55 -1.21 -10.93 -17.87
N ASP A 56 -0.75 -11.47 -19.00
CA ASP A 56 0.56 -12.12 -19.10
C ASP A 56 1.70 -11.15 -18.74
N GLY A 57 2.44 -11.50 -17.71
CA GLY A 57 3.54 -10.69 -17.19
C GLY A 57 4.76 -10.66 -18.09
N ARG A 58 4.99 -11.69 -18.90
CA ARG A 58 6.18 -11.83 -19.77
C ARG A 58 7.49 -11.61 -19.03
N GLY A 59 7.56 -12.04 -17.79
CA GLY A 59 8.72 -11.86 -16.92
C GLY A 59 8.91 -10.44 -16.37
N ARG A 60 7.96 -9.52 -16.56
CA ARG A 60 8.06 -8.15 -16.00
C ARG A 60 8.10 -8.18 -14.47
N PRO A 61 8.99 -7.37 -13.85
CA PRO A 61 9.18 -7.39 -12.40
C PRO A 61 8.05 -6.67 -11.67
N VAL A 62 7.60 -7.28 -10.56
CA VAL A 62 6.63 -6.71 -9.62
C VAL A 62 7.15 -6.84 -8.20
N LEU A 63 7.23 -5.72 -7.49
CA LEU A 63 7.52 -5.67 -6.06
C LEU A 63 6.22 -5.49 -5.27
N VAL A 64 5.88 -6.45 -4.41
CA VAL A 64 4.73 -6.35 -3.51
C VAL A 64 5.18 -5.94 -2.12
N ILE A 65 4.73 -4.77 -1.65
CA ILE A 65 5.09 -4.24 -0.33
C ILE A 65 3.91 -4.47 0.64
N PRO A 66 4.07 -5.33 1.67
CA PRO A 66 3.01 -5.65 2.61
C PRO A 66 2.68 -4.49 3.56
N GLY A 67 1.49 -4.56 4.18
CA GLY A 67 1.01 -3.59 5.15
C GLY A 67 1.66 -3.70 6.54
N PHE A 68 1.21 -2.84 7.46
CA PHE A 68 1.65 -2.83 8.85
C PHE A 68 1.24 -4.11 9.58
N LEU A 69 2.15 -4.68 10.37
CA LEU A 69 2.00 -5.98 11.08
C LEU A 69 1.63 -7.15 10.17
N ALA A 70 1.66 -6.96 8.87
CA ALA A 70 1.44 -8.06 7.95
C ALA A 70 2.48 -9.16 8.18
N SER A 71 2.02 -10.41 8.13
CA SER A 71 2.95 -11.55 8.10
C SER A 71 3.78 -11.46 6.80
N PRO A 72 5.05 -11.91 6.80
CA PRO A 72 5.79 -12.04 5.54
C PRO A 72 5.02 -12.78 4.46
N THR A 73 4.14 -13.72 4.87
CA THR A 73 3.29 -14.52 3.97
C THR A 73 1.98 -13.83 3.56
N SER A 74 1.69 -12.61 4.03
CA SER A 74 0.42 -11.93 3.71
C SER A 74 0.30 -11.55 2.24
N ALA A 75 1.43 -11.28 1.58
CA ALA A 75 1.52 -10.97 0.17
C ALA A 75 1.72 -12.21 -0.72
N ASP A 76 2.09 -13.36 -0.14
CA ASP A 76 2.46 -14.58 -0.88
C ASP A 76 1.34 -15.09 -1.79
N THR A 77 0.09 -14.90 -1.38
CA THR A 77 -1.07 -15.26 -2.21
C THR A 77 -1.08 -14.45 -3.51
N LEU A 78 -0.93 -13.15 -3.42
CA LEU A 78 -0.90 -12.27 -4.60
C LEU A 78 0.34 -12.55 -5.45
N VAL A 79 1.51 -12.67 -4.83
CA VAL A 79 2.76 -13.03 -5.52
C VAL A 79 2.61 -14.36 -6.27
N ALA A 80 2.05 -15.40 -5.65
CA ALA A 80 1.84 -16.68 -6.29
C ALA A 80 0.86 -16.61 -7.48
N ILE A 81 -0.20 -15.80 -7.37
CA ILE A 81 -1.14 -15.57 -8.48
C ILE A 81 -0.44 -14.88 -9.65
N LEU A 82 0.31 -13.80 -9.37
CA LEU A 82 1.06 -13.06 -10.39
C LEU A 82 2.13 -13.94 -11.05
N THR A 83 2.83 -14.76 -10.28
CA THR A 83 3.84 -15.69 -10.82
C THR A 83 3.22 -16.72 -11.75
N ARG A 84 2.00 -17.23 -11.46
CA ARG A 84 1.28 -18.13 -12.38
C ARG A 84 0.88 -17.45 -13.69
N ALA A 85 0.76 -16.14 -13.69
CA ALA A 85 0.52 -15.30 -14.86
C ALA A 85 1.82 -14.72 -15.45
N GLU A 86 2.94 -15.40 -15.25
CA GLU A 86 4.27 -15.09 -15.83
C GLU A 86 4.84 -13.71 -15.43
N TRP A 87 4.40 -13.13 -14.29
CA TRP A 87 5.07 -11.98 -13.70
C TRP A 87 6.25 -12.43 -12.84
N SER A 88 7.37 -11.69 -12.89
CA SER A 88 8.46 -11.86 -11.94
C SER A 88 8.13 -11.09 -10.64
N ALA A 89 7.23 -11.69 -9.85
CA ALA A 89 6.71 -11.07 -8.64
C ALA A 89 7.48 -11.51 -7.39
N SER A 90 7.80 -10.54 -6.52
CA SER A 90 8.45 -10.78 -5.22
C SER A 90 7.83 -9.93 -4.12
N THR A 91 7.99 -10.36 -2.88
CA THR A 91 7.58 -9.61 -1.69
C THR A 91 8.76 -8.85 -1.12
N ALA A 92 8.58 -7.56 -0.81
CA ALA A 92 9.60 -6.76 -0.14
C ALA A 92 9.98 -7.33 1.23
N ALA A 93 11.28 -7.36 1.53
CA ALA A 93 11.84 -7.98 2.73
C ALA A 93 11.69 -7.10 4.00
N VAL A 94 10.59 -6.37 4.12
CA VAL A 94 10.29 -5.47 5.25
C VAL A 94 9.88 -6.20 6.53
N GLY A 95 9.93 -7.52 6.55
CA GLY A 95 9.51 -8.34 7.67
C GLY A 95 8.04 -8.12 8.02
N ARG A 96 7.75 -7.87 9.33
CA ARG A 96 6.38 -7.54 9.78
C ARG A 96 5.95 -6.10 9.44
N ASN A 97 6.78 -5.33 8.80
CA ASN A 97 6.56 -3.91 8.51
C ASN A 97 6.06 -3.13 9.75
N SER A 98 6.62 -3.44 10.93
CA SER A 98 6.21 -2.89 12.23
C SER A 98 7.20 -1.85 12.78
N GLY A 99 8.36 -1.67 12.14
CA GLY A 99 9.40 -0.73 12.51
C GLY A 99 9.15 0.71 12.05
N PRO A 100 10.08 1.64 12.32
CA PRO A 100 10.06 3.00 11.78
C PRO A 100 9.92 3.02 10.25
N ALA A 101 9.25 4.04 9.71
CA ALA A 101 8.97 4.09 8.27
C ALA A 101 10.24 4.14 7.42
N TYR A 102 11.26 4.90 7.85
CA TYR A 102 12.52 5.01 7.11
C TYR A 102 13.20 3.65 6.88
N ARG A 103 13.09 2.69 7.83
CA ARG A 103 13.65 1.34 7.65
C ARG A 103 12.87 0.55 6.60
N GLY A 104 11.54 0.62 6.64
CA GLY A 104 10.70 -0.05 5.67
C GLY A 104 10.88 0.51 4.26
N VAL A 105 11.00 1.83 4.12
CA VAL A 105 11.29 2.49 2.84
C VAL A 105 12.67 2.08 2.34
N HIS A 106 13.72 2.16 3.18
CA HIS A 106 15.08 1.77 2.78
C HIS A 106 15.17 0.30 2.35
N GLN A 107 14.53 -0.62 3.09
CA GLN A 107 14.52 -2.02 2.68
C GLN A 107 13.79 -2.22 1.36
N SER A 108 12.61 -1.59 1.18
CA SER A 108 11.88 -1.67 -0.09
C SER A 108 12.64 -1.02 -1.26
N GLU A 109 13.44 0.00 -0.98
CA GLU A 109 14.34 0.63 -1.96
C GLU A 109 15.46 -0.31 -2.39
N THR A 110 16.07 -1.03 -1.43
CA THR A 110 17.06 -2.07 -1.73
C THR A 110 16.45 -3.16 -2.62
N ASP A 111 15.27 -3.67 -2.24
CA ASP A 111 14.59 -4.72 -3.00
C ASP A 111 14.19 -4.24 -4.42
N LEU A 112 13.83 -2.94 -4.59
CA LEU A 112 13.59 -2.32 -5.89
C LEU A 112 14.85 -2.32 -6.75
N LEU A 113 15.99 -1.87 -6.18
CA LEU A 113 17.26 -1.81 -6.91
C LEU A 113 17.75 -3.20 -7.32
N ASP A 114 17.62 -4.20 -6.45
CA ASP A 114 17.95 -5.60 -6.76
C ASP A 114 17.11 -6.14 -7.94
N LEU A 115 15.81 -5.79 -8.00
CA LEU A 115 14.95 -6.16 -9.12
C LEU A 115 15.38 -5.46 -10.43
N ILE A 116 15.75 -4.18 -10.36
CA ILE A 116 16.25 -3.44 -11.52
C ILE A 116 17.54 -4.08 -12.04
N ASP A 117 18.48 -4.38 -11.15
CA ASP A 117 19.76 -5.03 -11.53
C ASP A 117 19.52 -6.40 -12.17
N GLY A 118 18.55 -7.16 -11.68
CA GLY A 118 18.23 -8.49 -12.21
C GLY A 118 17.45 -8.48 -13.53
N HIS A 119 16.62 -7.45 -13.77
CA HIS A 119 15.70 -7.43 -14.93
C HIS A 119 16.04 -6.37 -15.98
N GLY A 120 16.80 -5.33 -15.66
CA GLY A 120 17.18 -4.26 -16.59
C GLY A 120 15.99 -3.41 -17.08
N GLN A 121 14.87 -3.39 -16.38
CA GLN A 121 13.65 -2.68 -16.76
C GLN A 121 12.91 -2.13 -15.55
N PRO A 122 12.09 -1.07 -15.71
CA PRO A 122 11.32 -0.50 -14.62
C PRO A 122 10.36 -1.50 -13.96
N VAL A 123 10.17 -1.34 -12.64
CA VAL A 123 9.39 -2.23 -11.78
C VAL A 123 7.98 -1.67 -11.56
N THR A 124 6.97 -2.53 -11.58
CA THR A 124 5.65 -2.22 -11.02
C THR A 124 5.67 -2.47 -9.51
N ILE A 125 5.21 -1.51 -8.69
CA ILE A 125 5.12 -1.67 -7.25
C ILE A 125 3.66 -1.77 -6.81
N ILE A 126 3.30 -2.87 -6.14
CA ILE A 126 1.97 -3.03 -5.52
C ILE A 126 2.13 -2.86 -4.01
N GLY A 127 1.57 -1.80 -3.45
CA GLY A 127 1.68 -1.51 -2.02
C GLY A 127 0.35 -1.67 -1.29
N HIS A 128 0.27 -2.61 -0.33
CA HIS A 128 -0.90 -2.77 0.52
C HIS A 128 -0.80 -1.93 1.78
N SER A 129 -1.86 -1.18 2.11
CA SER A 129 -1.95 -0.42 3.36
C SER A 129 -0.72 0.49 3.54
N ARG A 130 0.05 0.35 4.63
CA ARG A 130 1.31 1.07 4.84
C ARG A 130 2.32 0.88 3.70
N GLY A 131 2.36 -0.30 3.09
CA GLY A 131 3.25 -0.58 1.96
C GLY A 131 2.98 0.31 0.75
N GLY A 132 1.74 0.77 0.56
CA GLY A 132 1.42 1.73 -0.49
C GLY A 132 1.98 3.13 -0.24
N GLN A 133 2.18 3.53 1.03
CA GLN A 133 2.89 4.77 1.34
C GLN A 133 4.37 4.66 0.92
N PHE A 134 4.99 3.49 1.13
CA PHE A 134 6.37 3.23 0.69
C PHE A 134 6.46 3.20 -0.83
N ALA A 135 5.53 2.53 -1.51
CA ALA A 135 5.46 2.52 -2.97
C ALA A 135 5.41 3.95 -3.56
N ARG A 136 4.60 4.84 -2.95
CA ARG A 136 4.50 6.23 -3.37
C ARG A 136 5.81 7.00 -3.19
N ILE A 137 6.51 6.78 -2.07
CA ILE A 137 7.82 7.39 -1.80
C ILE A 137 8.86 6.90 -2.80
N LEU A 138 8.92 5.61 -3.08
CA LEU A 138 9.85 5.05 -4.05
C LEU A 138 9.62 5.59 -5.46
N ALA A 139 8.37 5.73 -5.88
CA ALA A 139 8.03 6.34 -7.17
C ALA A 139 8.45 7.82 -7.27
N VAL A 140 8.40 8.55 -6.16
CA VAL A 140 8.86 9.95 -6.10
C VAL A 140 10.39 10.03 -6.13
N ARG A 141 11.09 9.12 -5.46
CA ARG A 141 12.55 9.08 -5.42
C ARG A 141 13.17 8.60 -6.73
N HIS A 142 12.55 7.60 -7.34
CA HIS A 142 13.09 6.84 -8.47
C HIS A 142 12.07 6.73 -9.63
N PRO A 143 11.60 7.87 -10.16
CA PRO A 143 10.55 7.84 -11.18
C PRO A 143 10.97 7.17 -12.49
N GLU A 144 12.28 7.02 -12.73
CA GLU A 144 12.83 6.32 -13.89
C GLU A 144 12.92 4.79 -13.68
N LEU A 145 12.88 4.33 -12.43
CA LEU A 145 12.96 2.92 -12.07
C LEU A 145 11.59 2.29 -11.80
N VAL A 146 10.56 3.12 -11.63
CA VAL A 146 9.20 2.68 -11.33
C VAL A 146 8.28 2.99 -12.50
N SER A 147 7.75 1.96 -13.14
CA SER A 147 6.80 2.14 -14.26
C SER A 147 5.38 2.46 -13.79
N GLN A 148 4.97 1.84 -12.69
CA GLN A 148 3.62 1.99 -12.14
C GLN A 148 3.63 1.72 -10.63
N ILE A 149 2.75 2.42 -9.91
CA ILE A 149 2.35 2.01 -8.57
C ILE A 149 0.86 1.69 -8.49
N ILE A 150 0.54 0.60 -7.79
CA ILE A 150 -0.83 0.21 -7.45
C ILE A 150 -0.92 0.21 -5.93
N THR A 151 -1.59 1.20 -5.36
CA THR A 151 -1.83 1.25 -3.91
C THR A 151 -3.17 0.61 -3.57
N VAL A 152 -3.18 -0.21 -2.53
CA VAL A 152 -4.34 -1.02 -2.17
C VAL A 152 -4.70 -0.79 -0.71
N GLY A 153 -5.84 -0.14 -0.44
CA GLY A 153 -6.29 0.21 0.91
C GLY A 153 -5.30 1.09 1.68
N THR A 154 -4.61 1.98 0.99
CA THR A 154 -3.50 2.77 1.53
C THR A 154 -3.99 4.11 2.08
N PRO A 155 -3.63 4.49 3.32
CA PRO A 155 -3.94 5.83 3.84
C PRO A 155 -2.97 6.88 3.29
N LEU A 156 -3.11 7.25 2.00
CA LEU A 156 -2.21 8.18 1.30
C LEU A 156 -2.21 9.58 1.90
N LEU A 157 -3.39 10.07 2.31
CA LEU A 157 -3.58 11.41 2.88
C LEU A 157 -3.36 11.47 4.40
N LEU A 158 -3.16 10.33 5.06
CA LEU A 158 -3.03 10.26 6.52
C LEU A 158 -1.80 9.43 6.90
N LYS A 159 -1.11 9.86 7.97
CA LYS A 159 -0.02 9.05 8.54
C LYS A 159 -0.56 7.74 9.15
N TYR A 160 -1.71 7.81 9.82
CA TYR A 160 -2.33 6.70 10.54
C TYR A 160 -3.81 6.56 10.19
N PRO A 161 -4.37 5.35 10.33
CA PRO A 161 -5.82 5.16 10.28
C PRO A 161 -6.52 6.06 11.30
N ARG A 162 -7.66 6.65 10.93
CA ARG A 162 -8.44 7.48 11.87
C ARG A 162 -9.17 6.67 12.94
N PHE A 163 -9.35 5.38 12.69
CA PHE A 163 -10.07 4.49 13.59
C PHE A 163 -9.25 4.20 14.85
N ALA A 164 -9.70 4.67 16.02
CA ALA A 164 -8.95 4.62 17.27
C ALA A 164 -8.48 3.21 17.71
N PRO A 165 -9.27 2.15 17.63
CA PRO A 165 -8.84 0.79 17.96
C PRO A 165 -7.66 0.27 17.13
N VAL A 166 -7.43 0.81 15.94
CA VAL A 166 -6.28 0.48 15.11
C VAL A 166 -5.15 1.48 15.31
N ARG A 167 -5.49 2.77 15.41
CA ARG A 167 -4.52 3.86 15.57
C ARG A 167 -3.76 3.77 16.89
N VAL A 168 -4.47 3.56 18.01
CA VAL A 168 -3.87 3.57 19.35
C VAL A 168 -2.77 2.51 19.51
N PRO A 169 -2.96 1.24 19.13
CA PRO A 169 -1.86 0.27 19.15
C PRO A 169 -0.66 0.67 18.29
N ILE A 170 -0.88 1.30 17.14
CA ILE A 170 0.21 1.78 16.26
C ILE A 170 0.98 2.90 16.96
N GLU A 171 0.29 3.90 17.52
CA GLU A 171 0.90 5.00 18.25
C GLU A 171 1.67 4.50 19.49
N MET A 172 1.13 3.53 20.23
CA MET A 172 1.83 2.92 21.37
C MET A 172 3.08 2.17 20.92
N LEU A 173 3.04 1.47 19.81
CA LEU A 173 4.21 0.80 19.26
C LEU A 173 5.27 1.84 18.82
N GLU A 174 4.86 2.96 18.22
CA GLU A 174 5.77 4.06 17.88
C GLU A 174 6.46 4.66 19.12
N ILE A 175 5.72 4.83 20.22
CA ILE A 175 6.32 5.28 21.50
C ILE A 175 7.38 4.30 21.99
N THR A 176 7.15 2.99 21.87
CA THR A 176 8.13 1.97 22.24
C THR A 176 9.36 2.00 21.34
N TRP A 177 9.20 2.25 20.04
CA TRP A 177 10.34 2.44 19.13
C TRP A 177 11.16 3.66 19.51
N ARG A 178 10.50 4.82 19.72
CA ARG A 178 11.17 6.07 20.11
C ARG A 178 11.98 5.94 21.41
N ARG A 179 11.60 5.00 22.28
CA ARG A 179 12.35 4.64 23.49
C ARG A 179 13.53 3.70 23.23
N GLY A 180 13.79 3.33 21.98
CA GLY A 180 14.91 2.48 21.58
C GLY A 180 14.75 1.01 21.92
N THR A 181 13.55 0.54 22.27
CA THR A 181 13.28 -0.86 22.65
C THR A 181 13.64 -1.85 21.52
N PHE A 182 13.62 -1.41 20.27
CA PHE A 182 13.93 -2.22 19.08
C PHE A 182 15.14 -1.68 18.29
N GLY A 183 16.07 -1.03 18.96
CA GLY A 183 17.27 -0.43 18.40
C GLY A 183 17.14 1.08 18.16
N PRO A 184 18.22 1.74 17.70
CA PRO A 184 18.24 3.19 17.55
C PRO A 184 17.17 3.67 16.54
N VAL A 185 16.49 4.75 16.88
CA VAL A 185 15.54 5.44 16.00
C VAL A 185 16.12 6.81 15.66
N TYR A 186 16.02 7.18 14.41
CA TYR A 186 16.50 8.46 13.87
C TYR A 186 15.29 9.34 13.54
N PRO A 187 14.91 10.29 14.43
CA PRO A 187 13.70 11.11 14.26
C PRO A 187 13.73 11.96 12.98
N ASP A 188 14.91 12.44 12.58
CA ASP A 188 15.07 13.27 11.39
C ASP A 188 14.78 12.48 10.10
N LEU A 189 15.22 11.20 10.06
CA LEU A 189 14.91 10.31 8.93
C LEU A 189 13.40 10.01 8.87
N GLU A 190 12.77 9.80 10.02
CA GLU A 190 11.31 9.57 10.05
C GLU A 190 10.54 10.79 9.60
N ALA A 191 10.99 12.00 9.99
CA ALA A 191 10.40 13.26 9.56
C ALA A 191 10.58 13.50 8.05
N SER A 192 11.74 13.14 7.49
CA SER A 192 11.99 13.21 6.04
C SER A 192 11.03 12.30 5.26
N ILE A 193 10.88 11.07 5.68
CA ILE A 193 9.93 10.11 5.07
C ILE A 193 8.50 10.64 5.12
N ASP A 194 8.09 11.23 6.24
CA ASP A 194 6.77 11.84 6.36
C ASP A 194 6.57 13.03 5.41
N GLN A 195 7.62 13.79 5.10
CA GLN A 195 7.58 14.87 4.12
C GLN A 195 7.55 14.36 2.68
N GLU A 196 8.41 13.42 2.34
CA GLU A 196 8.51 12.83 1.00
C GLU A 196 7.20 12.24 0.51
N ARG A 197 6.41 11.67 1.42
CA ARG A 197 5.10 11.10 1.12
C ARG A 197 4.12 12.11 0.52
N PHE A 198 4.29 13.41 0.77
CA PHE A 198 3.43 14.48 0.28
C PHE A 198 4.03 15.29 -0.87
N LEU A 199 5.21 14.91 -1.36
CA LEU A 199 5.78 15.55 -2.53
C LEU A 199 4.88 15.34 -3.77
N PRO A 200 4.93 16.25 -4.77
CA PRO A 200 4.23 16.06 -6.03
C PRO A 200 4.55 14.70 -6.65
N PHE A 201 3.53 14.03 -7.14
CA PHE A 201 3.71 12.72 -7.78
C PHE A 201 4.23 12.90 -9.21
N PRO A 202 5.24 12.13 -9.65
CA PRO A 202 5.82 12.23 -10.98
C PRO A 202 4.84 11.77 -12.06
N SER A 203 4.64 12.59 -13.10
CA SER A 203 3.65 12.33 -14.15
C SER A 203 4.01 11.17 -15.10
N GLN A 204 5.29 10.75 -15.10
CA GLN A 204 5.75 9.62 -15.92
C GLN A 204 5.52 8.26 -15.27
N VAL A 205 5.08 8.20 -14.03
CA VAL A 205 4.75 6.96 -13.31
C VAL A 205 3.24 6.80 -13.26
N ASP A 206 2.73 5.67 -13.74
CA ASP A 206 1.32 5.37 -13.63
C ASP A 206 0.92 5.14 -12.17
N PHE A 207 -0.22 5.69 -11.77
CA PHE A 207 -0.71 5.58 -10.40
C PHE A 207 -2.16 5.14 -10.34
N VAL A 208 -2.40 3.95 -9.75
CA VAL A 208 -3.73 3.43 -9.47
C VAL A 208 -3.91 3.27 -7.96
N SER A 209 -5.01 3.82 -7.40
CA SER A 209 -5.39 3.64 -6.00
C SER A 209 -6.67 2.83 -5.90
N ILE A 210 -6.54 1.59 -5.41
CA ILE A 210 -7.65 0.67 -5.18
C ILE A 210 -8.11 0.81 -3.73
N TYR A 211 -9.39 1.09 -3.52
CA TYR A 211 -9.97 1.27 -2.20
C TYR A 211 -11.32 0.59 -2.04
N SER A 212 -11.79 0.45 -0.82
CA SER A 212 -13.12 -0.10 -0.51
C SER A 212 -13.82 0.73 0.55
N ARG A 213 -15.10 1.06 0.31
CA ARG A 213 -15.95 1.66 1.35
C ARG A 213 -16.28 0.70 2.48
N SER A 214 -16.01 -0.58 2.27
CA SER A 214 -16.16 -1.64 3.26
C SER A 214 -14.85 -1.98 3.97
N ASP A 215 -13.77 -1.22 3.74
CA ASP A 215 -12.52 -1.34 4.49
C ASP A 215 -12.77 -1.01 5.96
N GLY A 216 -12.46 -1.97 6.83
CA GLY A 216 -12.67 -1.85 8.28
C GLY A 216 -11.51 -1.18 9.02
N ILE A 217 -10.40 -0.93 8.36
CA ILE A 217 -9.15 -0.43 8.94
C ILE A 217 -8.87 1.00 8.50
N VAL A 218 -8.87 1.23 7.19
CA VAL A 218 -8.56 2.53 6.57
C VAL A 218 -9.83 3.21 6.10
N ASP A 219 -10.04 4.47 6.48
CA ASP A 219 -11.10 5.26 5.87
C ASP A 219 -10.77 5.42 4.37
N TRP A 220 -11.65 4.91 3.52
CA TRP A 220 -11.47 4.91 2.07
C TRP A 220 -11.12 6.30 1.49
N ARG A 221 -11.61 7.38 2.13
CA ARG A 221 -11.29 8.76 1.72
C ARG A 221 -9.80 9.07 1.84
N ALA A 222 -9.12 8.42 2.77
CA ALA A 222 -7.68 8.58 2.93
C ALA A 222 -6.87 7.94 1.79
N SER A 223 -7.49 7.08 1.00
CA SER A 223 -6.87 6.44 -0.18
C SER A 223 -7.00 7.29 -1.47
N LEU A 224 -7.72 8.41 -1.41
CA LEU A 224 -7.98 9.25 -2.59
C LEU A 224 -6.80 10.24 -2.81
N ASP A 225 -5.81 9.85 -3.61
CA ASP A 225 -4.75 10.76 -4.06
C ASP A 225 -5.15 11.39 -5.40
N PRO A 226 -5.10 12.72 -5.55
CA PRO A 226 -5.46 13.40 -6.81
C PRO A 226 -4.64 12.96 -8.04
N ALA A 227 -3.42 12.47 -7.84
CA ALA A 227 -2.57 11.96 -8.90
C ALA A 227 -2.94 10.53 -9.34
N ALA A 228 -3.75 9.81 -8.56
CA ALA A 228 -4.09 8.43 -8.82
C ALA A 228 -5.39 8.28 -9.60
N GLN A 229 -5.45 7.29 -10.48
CA GLN A 229 -6.72 6.77 -10.94
C GLN A 229 -7.38 6.00 -9.79
N GLN A 230 -8.59 6.39 -9.42
CA GLN A 230 -9.33 5.81 -8.30
C GLN A 230 -10.14 4.60 -8.75
N VAL A 231 -9.99 3.46 -8.05
CA VAL A 231 -10.73 2.23 -8.32
C VAL A 231 -11.43 1.75 -7.04
N GLU A 232 -12.75 1.79 -7.03
CA GLU A 232 -13.56 1.29 -5.92
C GLU A 232 -13.88 -0.20 -6.09
N VAL A 233 -13.64 -0.98 -5.04
CA VAL A 233 -14.04 -2.39 -4.99
C VAL A 233 -14.78 -2.69 -3.68
N SER A 234 -15.47 -3.84 -3.62
CA SER A 234 -16.08 -4.30 -2.38
C SER A 234 -15.26 -5.41 -1.75
N ALA A 235 -14.43 -5.06 -0.77
CA ALA A 235 -13.59 -5.99 -0.02
C ALA A 235 -13.34 -5.50 1.41
N SER A 236 -12.99 -6.40 2.33
CA SER A 236 -12.37 -6.03 3.62
C SER A 236 -10.97 -5.46 3.38
N HIS A 237 -10.36 -4.84 4.39
CA HIS A 237 -8.99 -4.33 4.27
C HIS A 237 -7.99 -5.41 3.82
N THR A 238 -8.02 -6.56 4.50
CA THR A 238 -7.18 -7.72 4.13
C THR A 238 -7.64 -8.35 2.82
N GLY A 239 -8.94 -8.30 2.54
CA GLY A 239 -9.53 -8.81 1.30
C GLY A 239 -9.15 -8.00 0.07
N LEU A 240 -8.72 -6.76 0.21
CA LEU A 240 -8.30 -5.93 -0.92
C LEU A 240 -7.17 -6.57 -1.75
N ILE A 241 -6.29 -7.38 -1.13
CA ILE A 241 -5.26 -8.15 -1.84
C ILE A 241 -5.55 -9.66 -1.89
N ASN A 242 -6.64 -10.11 -1.24
CA ASN A 242 -6.95 -11.53 -1.06
C ASN A 242 -8.40 -11.87 -1.40
N SER A 243 -9.10 -11.03 -2.17
CA SER A 243 -10.45 -11.29 -2.68
C SER A 243 -10.48 -11.30 -4.20
N VAL A 244 -11.53 -11.88 -4.76
CA VAL A 244 -11.76 -11.88 -6.22
C VAL A 244 -11.84 -10.44 -6.76
N SER A 245 -12.56 -9.54 -6.08
CA SER A 245 -12.71 -8.15 -6.53
C SER A 245 -11.41 -7.35 -6.46
N GLY A 246 -10.63 -7.55 -5.39
CA GLY A 246 -9.35 -6.87 -5.23
C GLY A 246 -8.30 -7.35 -6.22
N VAL A 247 -8.14 -8.68 -6.36
CA VAL A 247 -7.18 -9.27 -7.33
C VAL A 247 -7.56 -8.91 -8.77
N ARG A 248 -8.85 -8.87 -9.11
CA ARG A 248 -9.29 -8.43 -10.43
C ARG A 248 -8.94 -6.97 -10.70
N ALA A 249 -9.18 -6.08 -9.73
CA ALA A 249 -8.83 -4.67 -9.88
C ALA A 249 -7.31 -4.46 -10.04
N ILE A 250 -6.49 -5.27 -9.37
CA ILE A 250 -5.03 -5.29 -9.57
C ILE A 250 -4.70 -5.77 -10.99
N ALA A 251 -5.33 -6.85 -11.45
CA ALA A 251 -5.16 -7.36 -12.81
C ALA A 251 -5.52 -6.33 -13.88
N ASP A 252 -6.67 -5.66 -13.72
CA ASP A 252 -7.12 -4.60 -14.62
C ASP A 252 -6.18 -3.39 -14.63
N ALA A 253 -5.53 -3.10 -13.50
CA ALA A 253 -4.51 -2.05 -13.42
C ALA A 253 -3.21 -2.44 -14.15
N LEU A 254 -2.79 -3.71 -14.05
CA LEU A 254 -1.61 -4.25 -14.73
C LEU A 254 -1.82 -4.35 -16.26
N ASP A 255 -3.04 -4.62 -16.72
CA ASP A 255 -3.37 -4.75 -18.14
C ASP A 255 -3.18 -3.42 -18.90
N ARG A 256 -3.48 -2.30 -18.25
CA ARG A 256 -3.33 -0.96 -18.85
C ARG A 256 -1.90 -0.62 -19.25
N GLN A 257 -0.94 -1.12 -18.48
CA GLN A 257 0.49 -0.97 -18.77
C GLN A 257 0.91 -1.81 -19.97
N SER A 258 0.16 -2.89 -20.29
CA SER A 258 0.48 -3.80 -21.39
C SER A 258 0.06 -3.27 -22.77
N GLY A 259 -0.73 -2.21 -22.81
CA GLY A 259 -1.26 -1.59 -24.03
C GLY A 259 -0.45 -0.41 -24.57
N LEU A 260 0.67 -0.07 -23.95
CA LEU A 260 1.64 0.93 -24.40
C LEU A 260 2.89 0.24 -24.94
#